data_6b822081436ad2f5da24813851ece5b0
#
_entry.id   6b822081436ad2f5da24813851ece5b0
#
_cell.length_a   1.000
_cell.length_b   1.000
_cell.length_c   1.000
_cell.angle_alpha   90.00
_cell.angle_beta   90.00
_cell.angle_gamma   90.00
#
_symmetry.space_group_name_H-M   'P 1'
#
loop_
_entity.id
_entity.type
_entity.pdbx_description
1 polymer ?
#
loop_
_entity_poly.entity_id
_entity_poly.type
_entity_poly.pdbx_seq_one_letter_code
_entity_poly.pdbx_strand_id
1 'polypeptide(L)'
;TSLTTLFVPQITVERFAYSIYGIGLTTLVITVLITGLLYRKVYERVLTYGCVIVLVIPVFAYLLNGGLYIRDKVFIPFLPLLCYLIAIYLEKCRKEKLSLIAGMVPYIITAVFVYIARNQFTSKGIGENVWKALLAESVLFLIDYVLYCAVKSHCKETKEILMLALPSVLC
;
A
#
# COMPACT_ATOMS: atom_id res chain seq x y z
N THR A 1 7.13 5.88 15.25
CA THR A 1 6.40 6.18 14.01
C THR A 1 5.07 5.48 14.03
N SER A 2 4.00 6.15 13.71
CA SER A 2 2.74 5.47 13.44
C SER A 2 2.70 5.10 11.96
N LEU A 3 2.08 3.98 11.62
CA LEU A 3 1.95 3.52 10.24
C LEU A 3 1.41 4.62 9.31
N THR A 4 0.57 5.52 9.84
CA THR A 4 -0.03 6.63 9.10
C THR A 4 0.98 7.64 8.54
N THR A 5 2.14 7.83 9.20
CA THR A 5 3.14 8.78 8.73
C THR A 5 3.85 8.34 7.45
N LEU A 6 3.91 7.02 7.17
CA LEU A 6 4.52 6.48 5.96
C LEU A 6 3.79 6.91 4.66
N PHE A 7 2.51 7.25 4.77
CA PHE A 7 1.66 7.64 3.64
C PHE A 7 1.66 9.14 3.34
N VAL A 8 2.46 9.93 4.08
CA VAL A 8 2.55 11.37 3.83
C VAL A 8 3.27 11.63 2.51
N PRO A 9 2.63 12.30 1.55
CA PRO A 9 3.24 12.57 0.25
C PRO A 9 4.37 13.58 0.36
N GLN A 10 5.45 13.36 -0.37
CA GLN A 10 6.62 14.24 -0.45
C GLN A 10 6.59 15.01 -1.77
N ILE A 11 5.82 16.11 -1.80
CA ILE A 11 5.54 16.87 -3.04
C ILE A 11 6.73 17.77 -3.45
N THR A 12 7.61 18.12 -2.54
CA THR A 12 8.76 18.98 -2.82
C THR A 12 10.07 18.35 -2.37
N VAL A 13 11.18 18.71 -3.06
CA VAL A 13 12.54 18.25 -2.70
C VAL A 13 12.91 18.64 -1.28
N GLU A 14 12.49 19.84 -0.83
CA GLU A 14 12.70 20.28 0.55
C GLU A 14 11.98 19.40 1.56
N ARG A 15 10.70 19.07 1.31
CA ARG A 15 9.96 18.15 2.17
C ARG A 15 10.57 16.76 2.16
N PHE A 16 11.01 16.27 0.99
CA PHE A 16 11.71 15.00 0.91
C PHE A 16 13.02 15.02 1.71
N ALA A 17 13.80 16.09 1.63
CA ALA A 17 15.10 16.18 2.30
C ALA A 17 14.96 16.39 3.82
N TYR A 18 14.08 17.28 4.27
CA TYR A 18 14.05 17.76 5.66
C TYR A 18 12.88 17.23 6.50
N SER A 19 11.80 16.72 5.90
CA SER A 19 10.71 16.13 6.68
C SER A 19 11.17 14.85 7.38
N ILE A 20 10.77 14.71 8.64
CA ILE A 20 11.00 13.50 9.43
C ILE A 20 10.02 12.38 9.00
N TYR A 21 8.84 12.76 8.53
CA TYR A 21 7.74 11.87 8.22
C TYR A 21 7.55 11.70 6.72
N GLY A 22 7.09 10.51 6.35
CA GLY A 22 6.56 10.21 5.04
C GLY A 22 7.59 9.72 4.02
N ILE A 23 7.21 8.68 3.34
CA ILE A 23 7.88 8.15 2.14
C ILE A 23 6.88 8.06 0.97
N GLY A 24 5.65 8.56 1.16
CA GLY A 24 4.63 8.63 0.12
C GLY A 24 4.12 7.26 -0.33
N LEU A 25 3.93 6.30 0.60
CA LEU A 25 3.34 5.01 0.25
C LEU A 25 1.88 5.18 -0.18
N THR A 26 1.48 4.41 -1.16
CA THR A 26 0.09 4.33 -1.64
C THR A 26 -0.74 3.36 -0.79
N THR A 27 -2.06 3.52 -0.79
CA THR A 27 -2.99 2.61 -0.09
C THR A 27 -2.97 1.19 -0.67
N LEU A 28 -2.49 1.03 -1.92
CA LEU A 28 -2.25 -0.28 -2.53
C LEU A 28 -1.30 -1.14 -1.69
N VAL A 29 -0.28 -0.54 -1.06
CA VAL A 29 0.65 -1.27 -0.18
C VAL A 29 -0.09 -1.92 0.98
N ILE A 30 -1.03 -1.22 1.63
CA ILE A 30 -1.84 -1.79 2.72
C ILE A 30 -2.66 -2.98 2.20
N THR A 31 -3.33 -2.80 1.05
CA THR A 31 -4.12 -3.86 0.42
C THR A 31 -3.27 -5.09 0.11
N VAL A 32 -2.07 -4.88 -0.43
CA VAL A 32 -1.12 -5.97 -0.76
C VAL A 32 -0.64 -6.67 0.50
N LEU A 33 -0.32 -5.94 1.57
CA LEU A 33 0.11 -6.53 2.84
C LEU A 33 -1.02 -7.34 3.47
N ILE A 34 -2.25 -6.83 3.52
CA ILE A 34 -3.41 -7.57 4.03
C ILE A 34 -3.63 -8.86 3.23
N THR A 35 -3.61 -8.77 1.89
CA THR A 35 -3.78 -9.94 1.02
C THR A 35 -2.64 -10.93 1.19
N GLY A 36 -1.41 -10.43 1.32
CA GLY A 36 -0.21 -11.25 1.47
C GLY A 36 -0.19 -12.10 2.74
N LEU A 37 -0.81 -11.63 3.83
CA LEU A 37 -0.98 -12.42 5.06
C LEU A 37 -1.82 -13.67 4.84
N LEU A 38 -2.70 -13.67 3.84
CA LEU A 38 -3.61 -14.77 3.50
C LEU A 38 -3.04 -15.73 2.44
N TYR A 39 -1.80 -15.50 1.94
CA TYR A 39 -1.22 -16.34 0.91
C TYR A 39 -0.98 -17.78 1.39
N ARG A 40 -1.19 -18.74 0.48
CA ARG A 40 -0.99 -20.17 0.77
C ARG A 40 0.49 -20.55 0.80
N LYS A 41 1.31 -19.93 -0.07
CA LYS A 41 2.75 -20.21 -0.12
C LYS A 41 3.45 -19.63 1.09
N VAL A 42 4.14 -20.48 1.83
CA VAL A 42 4.77 -20.13 3.11
C VAL A 42 5.77 -19.00 2.95
N TYR A 43 6.64 -19.02 1.93
CA TYR A 43 7.66 -18.00 1.74
C TYR A 43 7.06 -16.61 1.47
N GLU A 44 5.99 -16.51 0.65
CA GLU A 44 5.29 -15.25 0.37
C GLU A 44 4.65 -14.69 1.62
N ARG A 45 4.07 -15.56 2.44
CA ARG A 45 3.47 -15.20 3.71
C ARG A 45 4.51 -14.72 4.71
N VAL A 46 5.61 -15.46 4.89
CA VAL A 46 6.71 -15.09 5.80
C VAL A 46 7.31 -13.75 5.40
N LEU A 47 7.53 -13.53 4.09
CA LEU A 47 8.02 -12.27 3.58
C LEU A 47 7.08 -11.11 3.91
N THR A 48 5.78 -11.30 3.73
CA THR A 48 4.76 -10.29 4.06
C THR A 48 4.72 -10.02 5.58
N TYR A 49 4.76 -11.07 6.41
CA TYR A 49 4.85 -10.89 7.87
C TYR A 49 6.10 -10.10 8.27
N GLY A 50 7.26 -10.42 7.67
CA GLY A 50 8.50 -9.69 7.91
C GLY A 50 8.35 -8.20 7.57
N CYS A 51 7.77 -7.88 6.41
CA CYS A 51 7.50 -6.49 6.02
C CYS A 51 6.55 -5.79 7.01
N VAL A 52 5.45 -6.43 7.38
CA VAL A 52 4.48 -5.85 8.34
C VAL A 52 5.15 -5.59 9.69
N ILE A 53 5.92 -6.54 10.21
CA ILE A 53 6.64 -6.41 11.48
C ILE A 53 7.61 -5.21 11.43
N VAL A 54 8.42 -5.12 10.36
CA VAL A 54 9.40 -4.03 10.21
C VAL A 54 8.73 -2.66 10.09
N LEU A 55 7.61 -2.57 9.36
CA LEU A 55 6.91 -1.30 9.15
C LEU A 55 6.10 -0.85 10.36
N VAL A 56 5.52 -1.80 11.12
CA VAL A 56 4.61 -1.49 12.24
C VAL A 56 5.35 -1.27 13.54
N ILE A 57 6.42 -2.03 13.79
CA ILE A 57 7.13 -1.96 15.08
C ILE A 57 8.19 -0.83 15.04
N PRO A 58 8.02 0.24 15.84
CA PRO A 58 8.92 1.41 15.83
C PRO A 58 10.38 1.09 16.17
N VAL A 59 10.62 -0.03 16.91
CA VAL A 59 11.97 -0.47 17.29
C VAL A 59 12.85 -0.71 16.05
N PHE A 60 12.29 -1.23 14.95
CA PHE A 60 13.06 -1.44 13.73
C PHE A 60 13.50 -0.11 13.09
N ALA A 61 12.62 0.91 13.08
CA ALA A 61 13.00 2.23 12.59
C ALA A 61 14.12 2.86 13.44
N TYR A 62 14.09 2.65 14.76
CA TYR A 62 15.13 3.10 15.67
C TYR A 62 16.46 2.38 15.40
N LEU A 63 16.44 1.05 15.33
CA LEU A 63 17.64 0.22 15.08
C LEU A 63 18.25 0.52 13.71
N LEU A 64 17.44 0.61 12.66
CA LEU A 64 17.91 0.91 11.30
C LEU A 64 18.52 2.31 11.18
N ASN A 65 18.15 3.24 12.05
CA ASN A 65 18.77 4.58 12.13
C ASN A 65 19.96 4.63 13.11
N GLY A 66 20.57 3.52 13.41
CA GLY A 66 21.75 3.46 14.29
C GLY A 66 21.46 3.79 15.75
N GLY A 67 20.22 3.63 16.22
CA GLY A 67 19.84 3.90 17.60
C GLY A 67 19.70 5.38 17.98
N LEU A 68 19.69 6.29 16.99
CA LEU A 68 19.67 7.73 17.26
C LEU A 68 18.25 8.26 17.46
N TYR A 69 17.39 8.11 16.47
CA TYR A 69 15.98 8.56 16.51
C TYR A 69 15.13 7.86 15.46
N ILE A 70 13.82 7.96 15.59
CA ILE A 70 12.87 7.32 14.68
C ILE A 70 12.62 8.22 13.47
N ARG A 71 12.88 7.71 12.26
CA ARG A 71 12.65 8.37 10.97
C ARG A 71 11.99 7.42 9.97
N ASP A 72 10.97 7.89 9.25
CA ASP A 72 10.29 7.06 8.24
C ASP A 72 11.18 6.75 7.03
N LYS A 73 12.09 7.65 6.69
CA LYS A 73 13.03 7.50 5.54
C LYS A 73 13.97 6.30 5.66
N VAL A 74 14.16 5.78 6.85
CA VAL A 74 14.93 4.56 7.09
C VAL A 74 14.33 3.37 6.35
N PHE A 75 13.05 3.44 5.99
CA PHE A 75 12.37 2.38 5.23
C PHE A 75 12.53 2.50 3.70
N ILE A 76 13.17 3.55 3.18
CA ILE A 76 13.42 3.69 1.73
C ILE A 76 14.11 2.45 1.13
N PRO A 77 15.12 1.82 1.76
CA PRO A 77 15.74 0.58 1.25
C PRO A 77 14.77 -0.61 1.17
N PHE A 78 13.62 -0.56 1.85
CA PHE A 78 12.59 -1.60 1.79
C PHE A 78 11.58 -1.38 0.65
N LEU A 79 11.61 -0.24 -0.04
CA LEU A 79 10.70 0.01 -1.17
C LEU A 79 10.81 -1.05 -2.27
N PRO A 80 12.00 -1.52 -2.70
CA PRO A 80 12.09 -2.60 -3.68
C PRO A 80 11.39 -3.88 -3.23
N LEU A 81 11.43 -4.20 -1.93
CA LEU A 81 10.74 -5.34 -1.38
C LEU A 81 9.22 -5.18 -1.41
N LEU A 82 8.73 -3.98 -1.10
CA LEU A 82 7.30 -3.66 -1.23
C LEU A 82 6.85 -3.73 -2.70
N CYS A 83 7.65 -3.21 -3.64
CA CYS A 83 7.38 -3.33 -5.08
C CYS A 83 7.33 -4.81 -5.52
N TYR A 84 8.21 -5.65 -4.99
CA TYR A 84 8.19 -7.09 -5.26
C TYR A 84 6.90 -7.76 -4.75
N LEU A 85 6.44 -7.40 -3.55
CA LEU A 85 5.15 -7.88 -3.02
C LEU A 85 3.96 -7.42 -3.88
N ILE A 86 4.00 -6.18 -4.37
CA ILE A 86 2.99 -5.66 -5.31
C ILE A 86 3.01 -6.48 -6.61
N ALA A 87 4.20 -6.78 -7.16
CA ALA A 87 4.32 -7.60 -8.35
C ALA A 87 3.75 -9.02 -8.17
N ILE A 88 4.03 -9.67 -7.02
CA ILE A 88 3.41 -10.95 -6.66
C ILE A 88 1.90 -10.85 -6.61
N TYR A 89 1.37 -9.80 -5.99
CA TYR A 89 -0.06 -9.55 -5.89
C TYR A 89 -0.71 -9.44 -7.27
N LEU A 90 -0.15 -8.59 -8.15
CA LEU A 90 -0.63 -8.38 -9.51
C LEU A 90 -0.57 -9.68 -10.35
N GLU A 91 0.51 -10.44 -10.21
CA GLU A 91 0.65 -11.72 -10.89
C GLU A 91 -0.43 -12.73 -10.44
N LYS A 92 -0.75 -12.76 -9.15
CA LYS A 92 -1.84 -13.60 -8.64
C LYS A 92 -3.21 -13.15 -9.15
N CYS A 93 -3.49 -11.85 -9.16
CA CYS A 93 -4.71 -11.31 -9.75
C CYS A 93 -4.86 -11.73 -11.23
N ARG A 94 -3.72 -11.78 -11.98
CA ARG A 94 -3.70 -12.23 -13.37
C ARG A 94 -3.97 -13.71 -13.52
N LYS A 95 -3.26 -14.54 -12.75
CA LYS A 95 -3.28 -16.02 -12.92
C LYS A 95 -4.45 -16.69 -12.21
N GLU A 96 -4.85 -16.24 -11.05
CA GLU A 96 -5.85 -16.90 -10.23
C GLU A 96 -7.26 -16.41 -10.56
N LYS A 97 -8.24 -17.33 -10.47
CA LYS A 97 -9.65 -16.99 -10.45
C LYS A 97 -10.01 -16.50 -9.05
N LEU A 98 -9.64 -15.24 -8.73
CA LEU A 98 -10.09 -14.62 -7.50
C LEU A 98 -11.60 -14.42 -7.54
N SER A 99 -12.30 -14.85 -6.50
CA SER A 99 -13.70 -14.49 -6.31
C SER A 99 -13.78 -12.96 -6.19
N LEU A 100 -14.70 -12.34 -6.94
CA LEU A 100 -14.91 -10.89 -6.90
C LEU A 100 -15.04 -10.40 -5.46
N ILE A 101 -15.88 -11.05 -4.67
CA ILE A 101 -16.13 -10.67 -3.27
C ILE A 101 -14.86 -10.80 -2.42
N ALA A 102 -14.17 -11.93 -2.50
CA ALA A 102 -12.95 -12.17 -1.71
C ALA A 102 -11.83 -11.18 -2.06
N GLY A 103 -11.73 -10.78 -3.33
CA GLY A 103 -10.76 -9.79 -3.77
C GLY A 103 -11.07 -8.35 -3.35
N MET A 104 -12.36 -8.00 -3.15
CA MET A 104 -12.78 -6.68 -2.69
C MET A 104 -12.51 -6.44 -1.20
N VAL A 105 -12.53 -7.50 -0.38
CA VAL A 105 -12.40 -7.40 1.08
C VAL A 105 -11.15 -6.61 1.52
N PRO A 106 -9.92 -6.87 1.00
CA PRO A 106 -8.74 -6.12 1.41
C PRO A 106 -8.83 -4.61 1.12
N TYR A 107 -9.44 -4.22 0.00
CA TYR A 107 -9.64 -2.81 -0.35
C TYR A 107 -10.62 -2.12 0.61
N ILE A 108 -11.71 -2.81 0.97
CA ILE A 108 -12.69 -2.31 1.94
C ILE A 108 -12.03 -2.14 3.32
N ILE A 109 -11.25 -3.13 3.76
CA ILE A 109 -10.49 -3.05 5.02
C ILE A 109 -9.52 -1.86 4.99
N THR A 110 -8.84 -1.64 3.86
CA THR A 110 -7.91 -0.50 3.69
C THR A 110 -8.67 0.83 3.81
N ALA A 111 -9.81 0.99 3.14
CA ALA A 111 -10.62 2.19 3.22
C ALA A 111 -11.12 2.46 4.66
N VAL A 112 -11.59 1.43 5.35
CA VAL A 112 -12.00 1.51 6.76
C VAL A 112 -10.82 1.88 7.65
N PHE A 113 -9.65 1.30 7.44
CA PHE A 113 -8.43 1.63 8.18
C PHE A 113 -8.06 3.12 8.00
N VAL A 114 -8.05 3.63 6.77
CA VAL A 114 -7.77 5.05 6.49
C VAL A 114 -8.79 5.96 7.17
N TYR A 115 -10.06 5.60 7.12
CA TYR A 115 -11.13 6.37 7.77
C TYR A 115 -10.98 6.41 9.29
N ILE A 116 -10.68 5.29 9.94
CA ILE A 116 -10.46 5.22 11.39
C ILE A 116 -9.21 6.03 11.78
N ALA A 117 -8.15 5.95 10.96
CA ALA A 117 -6.89 6.65 11.20
C ALA A 117 -6.95 8.17 10.96
N ARG A 118 -8.07 8.73 10.45
CA ARG A 118 -8.22 10.14 10.06
C ARG A 118 -7.76 11.13 11.15
N ASN A 119 -8.10 10.87 12.41
CA ASN A 119 -7.73 11.74 13.53
C ASN A 119 -6.21 11.78 13.76
N GLN A 120 -5.49 10.71 13.45
CA GLN A 120 -4.03 10.68 13.55
C GLN A 120 -3.36 11.50 12.45
N PHE A 121 -3.94 11.57 11.25
CA PHE A 121 -3.45 12.43 10.17
C PHE A 121 -3.62 13.90 10.54
N THR A 122 -4.78 14.27 11.10
CA THR A 122 -5.10 15.64 11.48
C THR A 122 -4.26 16.11 12.68
N SER A 123 -4.10 15.29 13.71
CA SER A 123 -3.38 15.65 14.95
C SER A 123 -1.89 15.88 14.75
N LYS A 124 -1.28 15.28 13.71
CA LYS A 124 0.15 15.41 13.40
C LYS A 124 0.49 16.55 12.44
N GLY A 125 -0.45 17.44 12.14
CA GLY A 125 -0.23 18.56 11.22
C GLY A 125 0.04 18.13 9.77
N ILE A 126 -0.31 16.89 9.41
CA ILE A 126 -0.09 16.31 8.09
C ILE A 126 -1.04 16.93 7.04
N GLY A 127 -2.09 17.58 7.50
CA GLY A 127 -3.10 18.23 6.67
C GLY A 127 -4.38 17.39 6.51
N GLU A 128 -5.50 18.07 6.66
CA GLU A 128 -6.82 17.43 6.61
C GLU A 128 -7.13 16.78 5.26
N ASN A 129 -6.50 17.22 4.20
CA ASN A 129 -6.75 16.72 2.85
C ASN A 129 -6.04 15.38 2.56
N VAL A 130 -5.00 15.00 3.31
CA VAL A 130 -4.22 13.79 3.03
C VAL A 130 -5.05 12.53 3.25
N TRP A 131 -5.79 12.43 4.35
CA TRP A 131 -6.64 11.26 4.59
C TRP A 131 -7.80 11.16 3.59
N LYS A 132 -8.33 12.31 3.11
CA LYS A 132 -9.34 12.34 2.05
C LYS A 132 -8.79 11.83 0.73
N ALA A 133 -7.56 12.24 0.38
CA ALA A 133 -6.87 11.76 -0.81
C ALA A 133 -6.60 10.25 -0.74
N LEU A 134 -6.10 9.74 0.39
CA LEU A 134 -5.87 8.31 0.60
C LEU A 134 -7.18 7.49 0.56
N LEU A 135 -8.26 8.05 1.08
CA LEU A 135 -9.58 7.41 1.00
C LEU A 135 -10.06 7.35 -0.46
N ALA A 136 -9.95 8.46 -1.20
CA ALA A 136 -10.29 8.51 -2.61
C ALA A 136 -9.44 7.50 -3.42
N GLU A 137 -8.14 7.43 -3.16
CA GLU A 137 -7.23 6.48 -3.78
C GLU A 137 -7.66 5.02 -3.51
N SER A 138 -8.02 4.68 -2.26
CA SER A 138 -8.47 3.33 -1.92
C SER A 138 -9.79 2.95 -2.61
N VAL A 139 -10.69 3.91 -2.79
CA VAL A 139 -11.94 3.72 -3.53
C VAL A 139 -11.66 3.54 -5.03
N LEU A 140 -10.75 4.32 -5.61
CA LEU A 140 -10.35 4.18 -7.01
C LEU A 140 -9.74 2.80 -7.27
N PHE A 141 -8.82 2.32 -6.42
CA PHE A 141 -8.28 0.96 -6.56
C PHE A 141 -9.36 -0.14 -6.43
N LEU A 142 -10.38 0.09 -5.59
CA LEU A 142 -11.51 -0.84 -5.51
C LEU A 142 -12.30 -0.87 -6.82
N ILE A 143 -12.59 0.30 -7.39
CA ILE A 143 -13.29 0.43 -8.68
C ILE A 143 -12.47 -0.25 -9.78
N ASP A 144 -11.17 0.00 -9.84
CA ASP A 144 -10.26 -0.62 -10.81
C ASP A 144 -10.24 -2.13 -10.70
N TYR A 145 -10.24 -2.67 -9.48
CA TYR A 145 -10.32 -4.10 -9.26
C TYR A 145 -11.64 -4.69 -9.77
N VAL A 146 -12.78 -4.02 -9.51
CA VAL A 146 -14.11 -4.45 -10.01
C VAL A 146 -14.15 -4.42 -11.53
N LEU A 147 -13.68 -3.34 -12.15
CA LEU A 147 -13.59 -3.20 -13.60
C LEU A 147 -12.70 -4.29 -14.22
N TYR A 148 -11.54 -4.53 -13.61
CA TYR A 148 -10.65 -5.61 -14.04
C TYR A 148 -11.34 -6.98 -14.01
N CYS A 149 -12.06 -7.29 -12.95
CA CYS A 149 -12.82 -8.55 -12.85
C CYS A 149 -13.94 -8.63 -13.89
N ALA A 150 -14.64 -7.53 -14.16
CA ALA A 150 -15.69 -7.47 -15.17
C ALA A 150 -15.11 -7.69 -16.58
N VAL A 151 -14.03 -7.01 -16.93
CA VAL A 151 -13.36 -7.19 -18.24
C VAL A 151 -12.76 -8.58 -18.36
N LYS A 152 -12.18 -9.11 -17.29
CA LYS A 152 -11.64 -10.49 -17.25
C LYS A 152 -12.68 -11.56 -17.51
N SER A 153 -13.96 -11.30 -17.22
CA SER A 153 -15.06 -12.23 -17.53
C SER A 153 -15.47 -12.19 -19.00
N HIS A 154 -15.28 -11.06 -19.69
CA HIS A 154 -15.81 -10.83 -21.04
C HIS A 154 -14.78 -10.92 -22.19
N CYS A 155 -13.51 -10.63 -21.96
CA CYS A 155 -12.50 -10.58 -23.04
C CYS A 155 -11.20 -11.29 -22.69
N LYS A 156 -10.72 -12.18 -23.59
CA LYS A 156 -9.44 -12.90 -23.39
C LYS A 156 -8.19 -12.06 -23.74
N GLU A 157 -8.27 -11.17 -24.71
CA GLU A 157 -7.10 -10.40 -25.24
C GLU A 157 -6.86 -9.05 -24.56
N THR A 158 -7.87 -8.37 -24.09
CA THR A 158 -7.75 -7.03 -23.48
C THR A 158 -7.16 -7.08 -22.05
N LYS A 159 -6.95 -8.27 -21.52
CA LYS A 159 -6.52 -8.51 -20.13
C LYS A 159 -5.14 -7.96 -19.78
N GLU A 160 -4.18 -8.05 -20.71
CA GLU A 160 -2.79 -7.67 -20.42
C GLU A 160 -2.61 -6.15 -20.47
N ILE A 161 -3.29 -5.48 -21.37
CA ILE A 161 -3.20 -4.03 -21.57
C ILE A 161 -3.82 -3.29 -20.38
N LEU A 162 -4.98 -3.76 -19.89
CA LEU A 162 -5.68 -3.09 -18.79
C LEU A 162 -4.92 -3.20 -17.46
N MET A 163 -4.26 -4.35 -17.20
CA MET A 163 -3.45 -4.53 -15.99
C MET A 163 -2.21 -3.66 -15.93
N LEU A 164 -1.63 -3.33 -17.09
CA LEU A 164 -0.43 -2.49 -17.16
C LEU A 164 -0.76 -0.99 -17.20
N ALA A 165 -1.93 -0.65 -17.74
CA ALA A 165 -2.33 0.74 -17.90
C ALA A 165 -2.92 1.36 -16.63
N LEU A 166 -3.69 0.60 -15.83
CA LEU A 166 -4.40 1.12 -14.67
C LEU A 166 -3.47 1.63 -13.54
N PRO A 167 -2.43 0.88 -13.11
CA PRO A 167 -1.51 1.39 -12.10
C PRO A 167 -0.64 2.56 -12.56
N SER A 168 -0.36 2.66 -13.88
CA SER A 168 0.46 3.72 -14.45
C SER A 168 -0.27 5.05 -14.64
N VAL A 169 -1.60 5.04 -14.65
CA VAL A 169 -2.43 6.26 -14.76
C VAL A 169 -2.69 6.87 -13.37
N LEU A 170 -2.56 6.08 -12.30
CA LEU A 170 -2.87 6.49 -10.91
C LEU A 170 -1.62 6.86 -10.08
N CYS A 171 -0.43 6.65 -10.62
CA CYS A 171 0.85 7.16 -10.08
C CYS A 171 1.27 8.45 -10.74
#